data_c273a2ec3bc8e119c867f083f8feff2b
#
_entry.id   c273a2ec3bc8e119c867f083f8feff2b
#
_cell.length_a   1.000
_cell.length_b   1.000
_cell.length_c   1.000
_cell.angle_alpha   90.00
_cell.angle_beta   90.00
_cell.angle_gamma   90.00
#
_symmetry.space_group_name_H-M   'P 1'
#
loop_
_entity.id
_entity.type
_entity.pdbx_description
1 polymer ?
#
loop_
_entity_poly.entity_id
_entity_poly.type
_entity_poly.pdbx_seq_one_letter_code
_entity_poly.pdbx_strand_id
1 'polypeptide(L)'
;MTHGPTPGHPSESRTDQAADESREERATPSLLEQMGGVQGVVASTIPVAVFVVANVAFGLQVALISAVVAGVATAVWRIARKQALQPAVSGLFGVGIAAFIAYRTGEARGFYLPGLLFSAACGLAFLVSMVIRRPLAGVVWHAVNGDGQSWRADPRLLRAYTFATALWTLVFASRVVVQGWLYNADEETWLGIARLAMGYPLVGLALLGTIWAVRRAGRDPAPA
;
A
#
# COMPACT_ATOMS: atom_id res chain seq x y z
N MET A 1 19.11 59.21 34.49
CA MET A 1 18.00 58.84 33.59
C MET A 1 18.30 57.43 33.08
N THR A 2 17.75 56.42 33.74
CA THR A 2 17.97 55.01 33.45
C THR A 2 16.74 54.50 32.71
N HIS A 3 16.88 54.17 31.42
CA HIS A 3 15.86 53.46 30.64
C HIS A 3 15.89 51.96 31.03
N GLY A 4 14.85 51.49 31.70
CA GLY A 4 14.64 50.09 31.98
C GLY A 4 14.15 49.36 30.70
N PRO A 5 14.46 48.05 30.54
CA PRO A 5 14.01 47.26 29.39
C PRO A 5 12.49 47.00 29.50
N THR A 6 11.81 47.18 28.37
CA THR A 6 10.38 46.89 28.19
C THR A 6 10.16 45.37 28.23
N PRO A 7 9.21 44.85 29.02
CA PRO A 7 8.90 43.41 29.00
C PRO A 7 8.17 43.06 27.70
N GLY A 8 8.82 42.20 26.90
CA GLY A 8 8.23 41.64 25.69
C GLY A 8 6.92 40.86 25.99
N HIS A 9 5.91 41.06 25.17
CA HIS A 9 4.58 40.47 25.29
C HIS A 9 4.63 38.94 25.13
N PRO A 10 4.16 38.13 26.11
CA PRO A 10 4.18 36.67 26.02
C PRO A 10 3.20 36.07 24.96
N SER A 11 2.37 36.91 24.35
CA SER A 11 1.35 36.49 23.40
C SER A 11 1.88 36.30 21.95
N GLU A 12 2.92 37.04 21.54
CA GLU A 12 3.49 36.96 20.21
C GLU A 12 4.29 35.65 20.00
N SER A 13 5.03 35.21 21.02
CA SER A 13 5.82 33.99 20.94
C SER A 13 4.97 32.72 20.85
N ARG A 14 3.75 32.70 21.42
CA ARG A 14 2.83 31.56 21.31
C ARG A 14 2.15 31.47 19.94
N THR A 15 1.85 32.62 19.33
CA THR A 15 1.23 32.66 17.99
C THR A 15 2.23 32.26 16.90
N ASP A 16 3.50 32.64 17.08
CA ASP A 16 4.57 32.26 16.16
C ASP A 16 4.94 30.76 16.27
N GLN A 17 4.95 30.21 17.49
CA GLN A 17 5.14 28.78 17.71
C GLN A 17 3.99 27.93 17.14
N ALA A 18 2.74 28.33 17.36
CA ALA A 18 1.59 27.66 16.79
C ALA A 18 1.53 27.77 15.25
N ALA A 19 2.04 28.86 14.67
CA ALA A 19 2.16 29.04 13.22
C ALA A 19 3.29 28.21 12.63
N ASP A 20 4.38 28.00 13.36
CA ASP A 20 5.52 27.18 12.93
C ASP A 20 5.19 25.67 13.07
N GLU A 21 4.54 25.24 14.16
CA GLU A 21 4.02 23.88 14.31
C GLU A 21 3.00 23.52 13.21
N SER A 22 2.11 24.46 12.85
CA SER A 22 1.15 24.26 11.77
C SER A 22 1.78 24.30 10.37
N ARG A 23 2.97 24.86 10.21
CA ARG A 23 3.78 24.81 8.98
C ARG A 23 4.58 23.52 8.89
N GLU A 24 5.12 23.01 9.98
CA GLU A 24 5.81 21.74 10.04
C GLU A 24 4.85 20.55 9.83
N GLU A 25 3.62 20.61 10.37
CA GLU A 25 2.57 19.61 10.09
C GLU A 25 2.16 19.57 8.60
N ARG A 26 2.23 20.70 7.89
CA ARG A 26 1.97 20.77 6.43
C ARG A 26 3.16 20.35 5.59
N ALA A 27 4.35 20.25 6.17
CA ALA A 27 5.58 19.94 5.44
C ALA A 27 5.88 18.43 5.36
N THR A 28 5.15 17.57 6.08
CA THR A 28 5.27 16.12 5.92
C THR A 28 4.46 15.68 4.69
N PRO A 29 5.13 15.31 3.57
CA PRO A 29 4.41 14.85 2.38
C PRO A 29 3.59 13.62 2.76
N SER A 30 2.32 13.60 2.36
CA SER A 30 1.43 12.47 2.62
C SER A 30 2.07 11.19 2.06
N LEU A 31 1.86 10.04 2.72
CA LEU A 31 2.39 8.75 2.22
C LEU A 31 1.97 8.48 0.79
N LEU A 32 0.79 8.96 0.39
CA LEU A 32 0.31 8.86 -0.98
C LEU A 32 1.18 9.67 -1.96
N GLU A 33 1.65 10.86 -1.54
CA GLU A 33 2.60 11.67 -2.32
C GLU A 33 3.98 11.01 -2.36
N GLN A 34 4.44 10.43 -1.26
CA GLN A 34 5.71 9.69 -1.20
C GLN A 34 5.68 8.43 -2.09
N MET A 35 4.53 7.78 -2.24
CA MET A 35 4.34 6.63 -3.15
C MET A 35 4.17 7.03 -4.62
N GLY A 36 4.21 8.32 -4.96
CA GLY A 36 4.03 8.82 -6.32
C GLY A 36 2.58 8.95 -6.75
N GLY A 37 1.64 9.02 -5.80
CA GLY A 37 0.21 9.20 -6.05
C GLY A 37 -0.42 8.07 -6.88
N VAL A 38 -1.59 8.35 -7.45
CA VAL A 38 -2.32 7.41 -8.34
C VAL A 38 -1.47 7.01 -9.55
N GLN A 39 -0.67 7.94 -10.09
CA GLN A 39 0.23 7.66 -11.21
C GLN A 39 1.31 6.62 -10.84
N GLY A 40 1.81 6.65 -9.62
CA GLY A 40 2.78 5.67 -9.12
C GLY A 40 2.19 4.26 -9.04
N VAL A 41 0.96 4.17 -8.59
CA VAL A 41 0.21 2.92 -8.49
C VAL A 41 -0.07 2.34 -9.89
N VAL A 42 -0.55 3.15 -10.82
CA VAL A 42 -0.79 2.73 -12.21
C VAL A 42 0.50 2.29 -12.88
N ALA A 43 1.58 3.05 -12.76
CA ALA A 43 2.87 2.74 -13.36
C ALA A 43 3.45 1.40 -12.87
N SER A 44 3.21 1.00 -11.62
CA SER A 44 3.66 -0.29 -11.09
C SER A 44 2.94 -1.51 -11.67
N THR A 45 1.78 -1.31 -12.31
CA THR A 45 1.01 -2.37 -12.98
C THR A 45 1.51 -2.67 -14.39
N ILE A 46 2.16 -1.69 -15.04
CA ILE A 46 2.57 -1.81 -16.44
C ILE A 46 3.43 -3.05 -16.71
N PRO A 47 4.49 -3.36 -15.94
CA PRO A 47 5.31 -4.54 -16.21
C PRO A 47 4.52 -5.86 -16.12
N VAL A 48 3.56 -5.95 -15.18
CA VAL A 48 2.73 -7.15 -15.01
C VAL A 48 1.75 -7.29 -16.19
N ALA A 49 1.10 -6.20 -16.59
CA ALA A 49 0.19 -6.21 -17.73
C ALA A 49 0.93 -6.57 -19.03
N VAL A 50 2.12 -6.01 -19.26
CA VAL A 50 2.98 -6.34 -20.40
C VAL A 50 3.38 -7.82 -20.38
N PHE A 51 3.75 -8.35 -19.19
CA PHE A 51 4.05 -9.77 -19.05
C PHE A 51 2.87 -10.64 -19.47
N VAL A 52 1.67 -10.39 -18.96
CA VAL A 52 0.46 -11.18 -19.25
C VAL A 52 0.17 -11.18 -20.76
N VAL A 53 0.14 -10.01 -21.37
CA VAL A 53 -0.15 -9.89 -22.81
C VAL A 53 0.93 -10.56 -23.65
N ALA A 54 2.19 -10.34 -23.34
CA ALA A 54 3.30 -10.92 -24.09
C ALA A 54 3.37 -12.45 -23.91
N ASN A 55 3.04 -12.97 -22.72
CA ASN A 55 3.03 -14.42 -22.48
C ASN A 55 1.96 -15.13 -23.30
N VAL A 56 0.77 -14.55 -23.38
CA VAL A 56 -0.34 -15.10 -24.18
C VAL A 56 -0.04 -15.03 -25.68
N ALA A 57 0.61 -13.96 -26.15
CA ALA A 57 0.84 -13.75 -27.59
C ALA A 57 2.11 -14.42 -28.11
N PHE A 58 3.19 -14.44 -27.33
CA PHE A 58 4.54 -14.77 -27.81
C PHE A 58 5.28 -15.77 -26.91
N GLY A 59 4.68 -16.21 -25.81
CA GLY A 59 5.25 -17.17 -24.87
C GLY A 59 6.21 -16.57 -23.85
N LEU A 60 6.72 -17.44 -22.96
CA LEU A 60 7.42 -17.08 -21.73
C LEU A 60 8.67 -16.19 -21.96
N GLN A 61 9.53 -16.55 -22.90
CA GLN A 61 10.80 -15.82 -23.09
C GLN A 61 10.56 -14.36 -23.49
N VAL A 62 9.64 -14.12 -24.44
CA VAL A 62 9.28 -12.77 -24.89
C VAL A 62 8.59 -12.02 -23.75
N ALA A 63 7.73 -12.68 -22.98
CA ALA A 63 7.07 -12.09 -21.83
C ALA A 63 8.05 -11.62 -20.74
N LEU A 64 9.03 -12.44 -20.40
CA LEU A 64 10.05 -12.09 -19.40
C LEU A 64 10.88 -10.87 -19.82
N ILE A 65 11.36 -10.87 -21.07
CA ILE A 65 12.13 -9.76 -21.63
C ILE A 65 11.27 -8.50 -21.65
N SER A 66 10.04 -8.59 -22.15
CA SER A 66 9.11 -7.47 -22.25
C SER A 66 8.76 -6.88 -20.87
N ALA A 67 8.54 -7.71 -19.85
CA ALA A 67 8.26 -7.28 -18.49
C ALA A 67 9.46 -6.52 -17.87
N VAL A 68 10.67 -7.04 -18.05
CA VAL A 68 11.89 -6.38 -17.57
C VAL A 68 12.11 -5.05 -18.28
N VAL A 69 11.98 -5.04 -19.62
CA VAL A 69 12.10 -3.80 -20.41
C VAL A 69 11.05 -2.76 -19.98
N ALA A 70 9.79 -3.17 -19.79
CA ALA A 70 8.73 -2.30 -19.32
C ALA A 70 9.02 -1.77 -17.89
N GLY A 71 9.56 -2.61 -17.02
CA GLY A 71 9.98 -2.23 -15.67
C GLY A 71 11.09 -1.18 -15.69
N VAL A 72 12.14 -1.42 -16.50
CA VAL A 72 13.25 -0.47 -16.68
C VAL A 72 12.74 0.83 -17.29
N ALA A 73 11.94 0.78 -18.36
CA ALA A 73 11.37 1.96 -19.01
C ALA A 73 10.53 2.79 -18.04
N THR A 74 9.71 2.12 -17.20
CA THR A 74 8.91 2.77 -16.16
C THR A 74 9.81 3.45 -15.11
N ALA A 75 10.89 2.79 -14.69
CA ALA A 75 11.84 3.34 -13.73
C ALA A 75 12.56 4.57 -14.31
N VAL A 76 13.07 4.48 -15.54
CA VAL A 76 13.72 5.60 -16.24
C VAL A 76 12.77 6.79 -16.42
N TRP A 77 11.52 6.53 -16.82
CA TRP A 77 10.51 7.57 -16.96
C TRP A 77 10.24 8.29 -15.63
N ARG A 78 10.16 7.55 -14.51
CA ARG A 78 9.99 8.13 -13.17
C ARG A 78 11.18 8.98 -12.75
N ILE A 79 12.42 8.52 -13.04
CA ILE A 79 13.64 9.27 -12.78
C ILE A 79 13.64 10.59 -13.58
N ALA A 80 13.31 10.52 -14.87
CA ALA A 80 13.22 11.70 -15.72
C ALA A 80 12.17 12.72 -15.25
N ARG A 81 11.09 12.24 -14.60
CA ARG A 81 10.05 13.07 -13.99
C ARG A 81 10.36 13.53 -12.56
N LYS A 82 11.56 13.26 -12.04
CA LYS A 82 11.99 13.59 -10.66
C LYS A 82 11.03 13.06 -9.59
N GLN A 83 10.36 11.93 -9.86
CA GLN A 83 9.50 11.26 -8.90
C GLN A 83 10.33 10.45 -7.90
N ALA A 84 9.74 10.09 -6.75
CA ALA A 84 10.41 9.29 -5.73
C ALA A 84 10.99 7.99 -6.32
N LEU A 85 12.29 7.76 -6.13
CA LEU A 85 13.01 6.61 -6.69
C LEU A 85 12.70 5.31 -5.96
N GLN A 86 12.40 5.37 -4.68
CA GLN A 86 12.18 4.20 -3.84
C GLN A 86 11.12 3.24 -4.38
N PRO A 87 9.91 3.69 -4.83
CA PRO A 87 8.93 2.80 -5.43
C PRO A 87 9.36 2.25 -6.80
N ALA A 88 10.18 3.00 -7.56
CA ALA A 88 10.67 2.53 -8.84
C ALA A 88 11.70 1.40 -8.68
N VAL A 89 12.65 1.58 -7.75
CA VAL A 89 13.69 0.58 -7.44
C VAL A 89 13.06 -0.69 -6.86
N SER A 90 12.16 -0.56 -5.89
CA SER A 90 11.50 -1.72 -5.28
C SER A 90 10.62 -2.47 -6.28
N GLY A 91 9.92 -1.76 -7.17
CA GLY A 91 9.14 -2.36 -8.25
C GLY A 91 9.99 -3.13 -9.24
N LEU A 92 11.10 -2.54 -9.70
CA LEU A 92 12.04 -3.19 -10.63
C LEU A 92 12.68 -4.43 -9.99
N PHE A 93 13.07 -4.33 -8.72
CA PHE A 93 13.60 -5.47 -7.97
C PHE A 93 12.57 -6.60 -7.84
N GLY A 94 11.31 -6.28 -7.56
CA GLY A 94 10.21 -7.26 -7.51
C GLY A 94 9.98 -7.95 -8.86
N VAL A 95 9.98 -7.19 -9.97
CA VAL A 95 9.87 -7.74 -11.33
C VAL A 95 11.10 -8.60 -11.65
N GLY A 96 12.30 -8.18 -11.29
CA GLY A 96 13.53 -8.93 -11.51
C GLY A 96 13.51 -10.29 -10.80
N ILE A 97 13.11 -10.32 -9.51
CA ILE A 97 12.96 -11.58 -8.75
C ILE A 97 11.90 -12.48 -9.42
N ALA A 98 10.74 -11.92 -9.79
CA ALA A 98 9.66 -12.67 -10.42
C ALA A 98 10.11 -13.29 -11.76
N ALA A 99 10.79 -12.49 -12.59
CA ALA A 99 11.34 -12.93 -13.86
C ALA A 99 12.43 -14.01 -13.67
N PHE A 100 13.31 -13.84 -12.68
CA PHE A 100 14.34 -14.84 -12.35
C PHE A 100 13.73 -16.17 -11.93
N ILE A 101 12.70 -16.16 -11.09
CA ILE A 101 12.01 -17.38 -10.66
C ILE A 101 11.36 -18.06 -11.86
N ALA A 102 10.62 -17.33 -12.70
CA ALA A 102 9.99 -17.89 -13.90
C ALA A 102 11.02 -18.46 -14.90
N TYR A 103 12.16 -17.78 -15.07
CA TYR A 103 13.26 -18.29 -15.88
C TYR A 103 13.84 -19.59 -15.34
N ARG A 104 14.04 -19.68 -14.01
CA ARG A 104 14.62 -20.87 -13.35
C ARG A 104 13.67 -22.06 -13.34
N THR A 105 12.36 -21.82 -13.23
CA THR A 105 11.34 -22.89 -13.26
C THR A 105 10.97 -23.30 -14.68
N GLY A 106 11.23 -22.46 -15.68
CA GLY A 106 10.79 -22.67 -17.06
C GLY A 106 9.28 -22.47 -17.25
N GLU A 107 8.57 -21.99 -16.23
CA GLU A 107 7.12 -21.86 -16.20
C GLU A 107 6.69 -20.40 -15.98
N ALA A 108 5.75 -19.90 -16.80
CA ALA A 108 5.27 -18.52 -16.67
C ALA A 108 4.56 -18.28 -15.32
N ARG A 109 3.94 -19.29 -14.73
CA ARG A 109 3.31 -19.20 -13.41
C ARG A 109 4.33 -18.80 -12.32
N GLY A 110 5.62 -19.16 -12.46
CA GLY A 110 6.70 -18.79 -11.54
C GLY A 110 6.83 -17.28 -11.37
N PHE A 111 6.47 -16.47 -12.38
CA PHE A 111 6.44 -15.01 -12.30
C PHE A 111 5.46 -14.48 -11.23
N TYR A 112 4.40 -15.21 -10.95
CA TYR A 112 3.37 -14.79 -9.99
C TYR A 112 3.66 -15.23 -8.56
N LEU A 113 4.56 -16.20 -8.36
CA LEU A 113 4.85 -16.82 -7.06
C LEU A 113 5.26 -15.81 -5.97
N PRO A 114 6.18 -14.85 -6.20
CA PRO A 114 6.54 -13.87 -5.17
C PRO A 114 5.34 -13.04 -4.70
N GLY A 115 4.45 -12.65 -5.61
CA GLY A 115 3.24 -11.90 -5.28
C GLY A 115 2.21 -12.72 -4.51
N LEU A 116 2.10 -14.00 -4.81
CA LEU A 116 1.24 -14.94 -4.08
C LEU A 116 1.74 -15.13 -2.65
N LEU A 117 3.04 -15.38 -2.48
CA LEU A 117 3.68 -15.52 -1.16
C LEU A 117 3.57 -14.24 -0.34
N PHE A 118 3.77 -13.08 -0.97
CA PHE A 118 3.58 -11.79 -0.29
C PHE A 118 2.13 -11.60 0.16
N SER A 119 1.16 -11.95 -0.68
CA SER A 119 -0.27 -11.89 -0.31
C SER A 119 -0.60 -12.83 0.85
N ALA A 120 -0.01 -14.03 0.86
CA ALA A 120 -0.18 -14.99 1.96
C ALA A 120 0.43 -14.47 3.27
N ALA A 121 1.65 -13.90 3.21
CA ALA A 121 2.31 -13.31 4.37
C ALA A 121 1.51 -12.12 4.94
N CYS A 122 1.02 -11.22 4.08
CA CYS A 122 0.16 -10.12 4.49
C CYS A 122 -1.15 -10.64 5.10
N GLY A 123 -1.82 -11.58 4.45
CA GLY A 123 -3.07 -12.17 4.96
C GLY A 123 -2.89 -12.79 6.33
N LEU A 124 -1.78 -13.53 6.52
CA LEU A 124 -1.41 -14.11 7.80
C LEU A 124 -1.14 -13.04 8.87
N ALA A 125 -0.40 -11.98 8.52
CA ALA A 125 -0.11 -10.87 9.43
C ALA A 125 -1.41 -10.18 9.90
N PHE A 126 -2.33 -9.90 8.97
CA PHE A 126 -3.64 -9.31 9.30
C PHE A 126 -4.47 -10.26 10.17
N LEU A 127 -4.52 -11.55 9.86
CA LEU A 127 -5.23 -12.56 10.64
C LEU A 127 -4.67 -12.69 12.07
N VAL A 128 -3.35 -12.82 12.20
CA VAL A 128 -2.66 -12.89 13.49
C VAL A 128 -2.91 -11.63 14.31
N SER A 129 -2.87 -10.44 13.69
CA SER A 129 -3.14 -9.17 14.38
C SER A 129 -4.56 -9.12 14.96
N MET A 130 -5.53 -9.76 14.30
CA MET A 130 -6.90 -9.88 14.78
C MET A 130 -7.00 -10.82 16.00
N VAL A 131 -6.31 -11.97 15.94
CA VAL A 131 -6.27 -12.94 17.04
C VAL A 131 -5.62 -12.35 18.31
N ILE A 132 -4.55 -11.56 18.14
CA ILE A 132 -3.85 -10.88 19.24
C ILE A 132 -4.65 -9.64 19.75
N ARG A 133 -5.81 -9.34 19.16
CA ARG A 133 -6.63 -8.14 19.47
C ARG A 133 -5.88 -6.81 19.27
N ARG A 134 -4.94 -6.80 18.33
CA ARG A 134 -4.21 -5.60 17.89
C ARG A 134 -4.44 -5.36 16.41
N PRO A 135 -5.62 -4.86 16.00
CA PRO A 135 -6.00 -4.77 14.59
C PRO A 135 -4.98 -3.95 13.79
N LEU A 136 -4.34 -4.61 12.82
CA LEU A 136 -3.23 -4.03 12.06
C LEU A 136 -3.66 -2.78 11.27
N ALA A 137 -4.92 -2.76 10.80
CA ALA A 137 -5.46 -1.59 10.11
C ALA A 137 -5.43 -0.33 10.98
N GLY A 138 -5.71 -0.45 12.28
CA GLY A 138 -5.60 0.66 13.23
C GLY A 138 -4.15 1.07 13.47
N VAL A 139 -3.25 0.11 13.61
CA VAL A 139 -1.81 0.39 13.78
C VAL A 139 -1.25 1.15 12.57
N VAL A 140 -1.55 0.67 11.35
CA VAL A 140 -1.10 1.31 10.12
C VAL A 140 -1.72 2.69 9.96
N TRP A 141 -3.04 2.84 10.20
CA TRP A 141 -3.74 4.11 10.09
C TRP A 141 -3.12 5.20 10.99
N HIS A 142 -2.90 4.88 12.26
CA HIS A 142 -2.33 5.84 13.21
C HIS A 142 -0.82 6.07 13.00
N ALA A 143 -0.09 5.07 12.54
CA ALA A 143 1.31 5.26 12.16
C ALA A 143 1.46 6.21 10.96
N VAL A 144 0.49 6.20 10.05
CA VAL A 144 0.46 7.09 8.86
C VAL A 144 0.07 8.51 9.23
N ASN A 145 -0.88 8.69 10.16
CA ASN A 145 -1.42 9.99 10.52
C ASN A 145 -0.67 10.66 11.69
N GLY A 146 0.35 9.99 12.28
CA GLY A 146 1.11 10.52 13.41
C GLY A 146 0.34 10.53 14.74
N ASP A 147 -0.88 9.99 14.75
CA ASP A 147 -1.72 9.91 15.94
C ASP A 147 -1.22 8.78 16.87
N GLY A 148 -1.08 9.03 18.14
CA GLY A 148 -0.62 8.05 19.13
C GLY A 148 -1.53 6.80 19.21
N GLN A 149 -1.35 5.99 20.27
CA GLN A 149 -2.11 4.73 20.45
C GLN A 149 -3.38 4.89 21.29
N SER A 150 -3.86 6.09 21.53
CA SER A 150 -5.04 6.44 22.34
C SER A 150 -6.34 5.78 21.85
N TRP A 151 -6.44 5.52 20.53
CA TRP A 151 -7.58 4.83 19.90
C TRP A 151 -7.89 3.43 20.48
N ARG A 152 -6.90 2.80 21.13
CA ARG A 152 -7.09 1.47 21.75
C ARG A 152 -7.96 1.52 22.99
N ALA A 153 -8.05 2.67 23.64
CA ALA A 153 -8.92 2.88 24.78
C ALA A 153 -10.39 3.10 24.37
N ASP A 154 -10.65 3.45 23.11
CA ASP A 154 -12.00 3.63 22.58
C ASP A 154 -12.55 2.32 21.97
N PRO A 155 -13.56 1.68 22.59
CA PRO A 155 -14.14 0.42 22.10
C PRO A 155 -14.78 0.53 20.71
N ARG A 156 -15.17 1.75 20.27
CA ARG A 156 -15.80 2.00 18.97
C ARG A 156 -14.75 2.01 17.86
N LEU A 157 -13.68 2.78 18.07
CA LEU A 157 -12.55 2.80 17.15
C LEU A 157 -11.91 1.41 17.04
N LEU A 158 -11.77 0.71 18.17
CA LEU A 158 -11.25 -0.65 18.16
C LEU A 158 -12.12 -1.60 17.32
N ARG A 159 -13.46 -1.52 17.41
CA ARG A 159 -14.37 -2.31 16.56
C ARG A 159 -14.26 -1.92 15.08
N ALA A 160 -14.17 -0.63 14.77
CA ALA A 160 -14.01 -0.16 13.39
C ALA A 160 -12.70 -0.67 12.77
N TYR A 161 -11.59 -0.60 13.50
CA TYR A 161 -10.30 -1.12 13.03
C TYR A 161 -10.26 -2.65 12.96
N THR A 162 -10.96 -3.34 13.86
CA THR A 162 -11.11 -4.81 13.77
C THR A 162 -11.88 -5.20 12.52
N PHE A 163 -12.98 -4.49 12.20
CA PHE A 163 -13.72 -4.69 10.96
C PHE A 163 -12.85 -4.41 9.72
N ALA A 164 -12.12 -3.29 9.71
CA ALA A 164 -11.19 -2.98 8.63
C ALA A 164 -10.12 -4.09 8.48
N THR A 165 -9.54 -4.56 9.58
CA THR A 165 -8.56 -5.65 9.57
C THR A 165 -9.15 -6.95 9.02
N ALA A 166 -10.41 -7.29 9.38
CA ALA A 166 -11.12 -8.44 8.83
C ALA A 166 -11.36 -8.31 7.33
N LEU A 167 -11.72 -7.12 6.86
CA LEU A 167 -11.89 -6.83 5.43
C LEU A 167 -10.58 -7.03 4.65
N TRP A 168 -9.46 -6.52 5.16
CA TRP A 168 -8.15 -6.74 4.54
C TRP A 168 -7.71 -8.21 4.58
N THR A 169 -7.99 -8.91 5.68
CA THR A 169 -7.77 -10.36 5.78
C THR A 169 -8.54 -11.10 4.69
N LEU A 170 -9.82 -10.75 4.49
CA LEU A 170 -10.66 -11.35 3.44
C LEU A 170 -10.11 -11.08 2.04
N VAL A 171 -9.65 -9.86 1.77
CA VAL A 171 -9.02 -9.52 0.48
C VAL A 171 -7.78 -10.36 0.23
N PHE A 172 -6.86 -10.46 1.18
CA PHE A 172 -5.66 -11.27 1.00
C PHE A 172 -5.97 -12.77 0.94
N ALA A 173 -6.90 -13.26 1.76
CA ALA A 173 -7.33 -14.66 1.74
C ALA A 173 -7.97 -15.03 0.39
N SER A 174 -8.87 -14.20 -0.14
CA SER A 174 -9.48 -14.44 -1.46
C SER A 174 -8.44 -14.46 -2.57
N ARG A 175 -7.43 -13.57 -2.53
CA ARG A 175 -6.31 -13.59 -3.48
C ARG A 175 -5.48 -14.87 -3.37
N VAL A 176 -5.17 -15.31 -2.16
CA VAL A 176 -4.39 -16.54 -1.95
C VAL A 176 -5.18 -17.76 -2.43
N VAL A 177 -6.47 -17.83 -2.14
CA VAL A 177 -7.31 -18.96 -2.56
C VAL A 177 -7.45 -19.00 -4.07
N VAL A 178 -7.88 -17.90 -4.69
CA VAL A 178 -8.14 -17.88 -6.15
C VAL A 178 -6.84 -18.02 -6.94
N GLN A 179 -5.81 -17.22 -6.62
CA GLN A 179 -4.56 -17.26 -7.36
C GLN A 179 -3.77 -18.54 -7.05
N GLY A 180 -3.84 -19.06 -5.83
CA GLY A 180 -3.24 -20.33 -5.45
C GLY A 180 -3.89 -21.52 -6.17
N TRP A 181 -5.21 -21.51 -6.31
CA TRP A 181 -5.92 -22.53 -7.09
C TRP A 181 -5.53 -22.49 -8.58
N LEU A 182 -5.53 -21.30 -9.19
CA LEU A 182 -5.11 -21.12 -10.59
C LEU A 182 -3.64 -21.47 -10.81
N TYR A 183 -2.79 -21.18 -9.84
CA TYR A 183 -1.38 -21.56 -9.85
C TYR A 183 -1.20 -23.09 -9.90
N ASN A 184 -1.97 -23.82 -9.09
CA ASN A 184 -1.92 -25.29 -9.06
C ASN A 184 -2.61 -25.94 -10.27
N ALA A 185 -3.56 -25.24 -10.90
CA ALA A 185 -4.24 -25.71 -12.11
C ALA A 185 -3.45 -25.44 -13.40
N ASP A 186 -2.26 -24.82 -13.32
CA ASP A 186 -1.44 -24.41 -14.48
C ASP A 186 -2.14 -23.41 -15.43
N GLU A 187 -3.12 -22.67 -14.92
CA GLU A 187 -3.92 -21.72 -15.69
C GLU A 187 -3.25 -20.32 -15.69
N GLU A 188 -2.13 -20.21 -16.42
CA GLU A 188 -1.27 -19.01 -16.42
C GLU A 188 -2.01 -17.73 -16.87
N THR A 189 -2.83 -17.83 -17.91
CA THR A 189 -3.59 -16.69 -18.44
C THR A 189 -4.61 -16.17 -17.42
N TRP A 190 -5.36 -17.10 -16.82
CA TRP A 190 -6.35 -16.74 -15.79
C TRP A 190 -5.69 -16.24 -14.51
N LEU A 191 -4.51 -16.77 -14.17
CA LEU A 191 -3.71 -16.28 -13.04
C LEU A 191 -3.29 -14.81 -13.24
N GLY A 192 -2.86 -14.45 -14.46
CA GLY A 192 -2.54 -13.08 -14.82
C GLY A 192 -3.76 -12.15 -14.75
N ILE A 193 -4.89 -12.57 -15.31
CA ILE A 193 -6.16 -11.83 -15.28
C ILE A 193 -6.63 -11.65 -13.83
N ALA A 194 -6.65 -12.74 -13.04
CA ALA A 194 -7.04 -12.70 -11.63
C ALA A 194 -6.15 -11.74 -10.82
N ARG A 195 -4.83 -11.73 -11.07
CA ARG A 195 -3.90 -10.82 -10.41
C ARG A 195 -4.23 -9.34 -10.69
N LEU A 196 -4.57 -9.00 -11.92
CA LEU A 196 -4.95 -7.64 -12.31
C LEU A 196 -6.32 -7.27 -11.76
N ALA A 197 -7.32 -8.14 -11.95
CA ALA A 197 -8.70 -7.90 -11.52
C ALA A 197 -8.85 -7.84 -10.00
N MET A 198 -8.13 -8.70 -9.27
CA MET A 198 -8.13 -8.71 -7.80
C MET A 198 -7.09 -7.76 -7.20
N GLY A 199 -6.27 -7.10 -7.99
CA GLY A 199 -5.28 -6.13 -7.54
C GLY A 199 -5.94 -4.86 -7.01
N TYR A 200 -6.08 -3.88 -7.90
CA TYR A 200 -6.55 -2.54 -7.54
C TYR A 200 -8.02 -2.46 -7.14
N PRO A 201 -8.97 -3.18 -7.81
CA PRO A 201 -10.37 -3.09 -7.42
C PRO A 201 -10.64 -3.55 -5.99
N LEU A 202 -10.09 -4.70 -5.57
CA LEU A 202 -10.28 -5.18 -4.21
C LEU A 202 -9.59 -4.29 -3.16
N VAL A 203 -8.39 -3.81 -3.45
CA VAL A 203 -7.68 -2.86 -2.58
C VAL A 203 -8.48 -1.56 -2.45
N GLY A 204 -9.02 -1.04 -3.56
CA GLY A 204 -9.89 0.14 -3.55
C GLY A 204 -11.14 -0.06 -2.68
N LEU A 205 -11.82 -1.20 -2.81
CA LEU A 205 -12.98 -1.54 -1.98
C LEU A 205 -12.61 -1.67 -0.50
N ALA A 206 -11.46 -2.29 -0.20
CA ALA A 206 -10.98 -2.42 1.18
C ALA A 206 -10.66 -1.06 1.81
N LEU A 207 -10.03 -0.16 1.05
CA LEU A 207 -9.76 1.21 1.48
C LEU A 207 -11.06 2.00 1.73
N LEU A 208 -12.01 1.93 0.81
CA LEU A 208 -13.32 2.58 0.97
C LEU A 208 -14.06 2.04 2.20
N GLY A 209 -14.06 0.71 2.40
CA GLY A 209 -14.64 0.08 3.59
C GLY A 209 -13.95 0.50 4.88
N THR A 210 -12.61 0.64 4.86
CA THR A 210 -11.84 1.13 6.01
C THR A 210 -12.19 2.57 6.34
N ILE A 211 -12.18 3.46 5.34
CA ILE A 211 -12.54 4.88 5.51
C ILE A 211 -13.98 5.03 6.02
N TRP A 212 -14.90 4.25 5.46
CA TRP A 212 -16.30 4.26 5.90
C TRP A 212 -16.44 3.83 7.37
N ALA A 213 -15.79 2.73 7.76
CA ALA A 213 -15.84 2.21 9.13
C ALA A 213 -15.27 3.21 10.14
N VAL A 214 -14.11 3.81 9.83
CA VAL A 214 -13.44 4.81 10.69
C VAL A 214 -14.29 6.08 10.80
N ARG A 215 -14.80 6.61 9.69
CA ARG A 215 -15.65 7.81 9.68
C ARG A 215 -16.95 7.59 10.44
N ARG A 216 -17.54 6.41 10.35
CA ARG A 216 -18.75 6.08 11.10
C ARG A 216 -18.49 6.04 12.61
N ALA A 217 -17.37 5.42 13.02
CA ALA A 217 -16.98 5.37 14.43
C ALA A 217 -16.72 6.74 15.04
N GLY A 218 -16.20 7.70 14.27
CA GLY A 218 -15.93 9.08 14.72
C GLY A 218 -17.15 10.01 14.73
N ARG A 219 -18.29 9.61 14.11
CA ARG A 219 -19.51 10.44 14.03
C ARG A 219 -20.51 10.17 15.17
N ASP A 220 -20.48 8.98 15.75
CA ASP A 220 -21.40 8.64 16.82
C ASP A 220 -20.95 9.31 18.13
N PRO A 221 -21.77 10.19 18.79
CA PRO A 221 -21.41 10.82 20.04
C PRO A 221 -21.17 9.76 21.12
N ALA A 222 -20.25 10.03 22.05
CA ALA A 222 -20.00 9.14 23.18
C ALA A 222 -21.31 8.94 23.97
N PRO A 223 -21.63 7.70 24.41
CA PRO A 223 -22.72 7.52 25.36
C PRO A 223 -22.42 8.31 26.64
N ALA A 224 -23.36 9.13 27.05
CA ALA A 224 -23.32 9.89 28.30
C ALA A 224 -23.21 8.95 29.50
#